data_f66d989a1228f63dca761a36c2a6ad37
#
_entry.id   f66d989a1228f63dca761a36c2a6ad37
#
_cell.length_a   1.000
_cell.length_b   1.000
_cell.length_c   1.000
_cell.angle_alpha   90.00
_cell.angle_beta   90.00
_cell.angle_gamma   90.00
#
_symmetry.space_group_name_H-M   'P 1'
#
loop_
_entity.id
_entity.type
_entity.pdbx_description
1 polymer ?
#
loop_
_entity_poly.entity_id
_entity_poly.type
_entity_poly.pdbx_seq_one_letter_code
_entity_poly.pdbx_strand_id
1 'polypeptide(L)'
;IDEMYDQAKEMSWTSISTFSPSRAGFLSNRVIGEIIERHIGDVNIEDANTPLAIVATDIHNGDKIILRKGNLATAVMASSSIPGIFTPVEIDGRKLVDGFLVENVPVSPLQEMGADVILGVSLSTLREYREPSGMINILMNAFEIAVDENVRMLLKNVDLLITPALGDIAIDDEIRPQALFDEGYAAAQEKITVLSEILRKKEKKLNRGFWHKLLLSFK
;
A
#
# COMPACT_ATOMS: atom_id res chain seq x y z
N ILE A 1 -7.89 14.35 6.15
CA ILE A 1 -8.25 14.06 4.73
C ILE A 1 -8.01 15.32 3.89
N ASP A 2 -8.52 16.47 4.31
CA ASP A 2 -8.40 17.72 3.56
C ASP A 2 -6.93 18.13 3.34
N GLU A 3 -6.08 18.00 4.36
CA GLU A 3 -4.64 18.26 4.24
C GLU A 3 -3.95 17.30 3.25
N MET A 4 -4.33 16.01 3.24
CA MET A 4 -3.79 15.05 2.29
C MET A 4 -4.21 15.38 0.86
N TYR A 5 -5.46 15.83 0.70
CA TYR A 5 -5.99 16.23 -0.60
C TYR A 5 -5.28 17.48 -1.13
N ASP A 6 -5.06 18.48 -0.28
CA ASP A 6 -4.34 19.70 -0.67
C ASP A 6 -2.88 19.41 -1.03
N GLN A 7 -2.22 18.49 -0.31
CA GLN A 7 -0.88 18.03 -0.68
C GLN A 7 -0.87 17.29 -2.03
N ALA A 8 -1.86 16.44 -2.29
CA ALA A 8 -1.94 15.72 -3.57
C ALA A 8 -2.07 16.65 -4.78
N LYS A 9 -2.70 17.83 -4.63
CA LYS A 9 -2.78 18.83 -5.70
C LYS A 9 -1.44 19.43 -6.09
N GLU A 10 -0.51 19.50 -5.14
CA GLU A 10 0.82 20.09 -5.34
C GLU A 10 1.85 19.03 -5.78
N MET A 11 1.48 17.73 -5.73
CA MET A 11 2.40 16.64 -6.07
C MET A 11 2.51 16.45 -7.57
N SER A 12 3.74 16.35 -8.04
CA SER A 12 4.11 15.97 -9.40
C SER A 12 5.37 15.09 -9.33
N TRP A 13 5.68 14.36 -10.38
CA TRP A 13 6.93 13.60 -10.44
C TRP A 13 8.16 14.43 -10.12
N THR A 14 8.20 15.67 -10.62
CA THR A 14 9.28 16.61 -10.37
C THR A 14 9.33 17.15 -8.96
N SER A 15 8.18 17.24 -8.28
CA SER A 15 8.11 17.74 -6.91
C SER A 15 8.41 16.66 -5.84
N ILE A 16 8.17 15.37 -6.15
CA ILE A 16 8.39 14.26 -5.21
C ILE A 16 9.71 13.54 -5.41
N SER A 17 10.49 13.91 -6.43
CA SER A 17 11.74 13.26 -6.76
C SER A 17 12.87 14.27 -6.90
N THR A 18 14.08 13.88 -6.50
CA THR A 18 15.29 14.66 -6.69
C THR A 18 16.26 13.87 -7.55
N PHE A 19 16.84 14.52 -8.57
CA PHE A 19 17.86 13.89 -9.40
C PHE A 19 19.07 13.52 -8.55
N SER A 20 19.30 12.22 -8.41
CA SER A 20 20.39 11.67 -7.60
C SER A 20 20.97 10.46 -8.34
N PRO A 21 21.75 10.68 -9.43
CA PRO A 21 22.25 9.59 -10.24
C PRO A 21 23.19 8.70 -9.43
N SER A 22 22.78 7.46 -9.24
CA SER A 22 23.58 6.41 -8.63
C SER A 22 23.59 5.17 -9.53
N ARG A 23 24.45 4.19 -9.23
CA ARG A 23 24.40 2.90 -9.93
C ARG A 23 23.12 2.11 -9.64
N ALA A 24 22.35 2.51 -8.63
CA ALA A 24 21.19 1.76 -8.13
C ALA A 24 19.85 2.45 -8.41
N GLY A 25 19.83 3.69 -8.92
CA GLY A 25 18.63 4.45 -9.25
C GLY A 25 18.99 5.86 -9.74
N PHE A 26 18.06 6.49 -10.46
CA PHE A 26 18.27 7.82 -11.04
C PHE A 26 17.72 8.93 -10.15
N LEU A 27 16.73 8.63 -9.33
CA LEU A 27 16.01 9.59 -8.49
C LEU A 27 16.08 9.20 -7.01
N SER A 28 15.96 10.19 -6.15
CA SER A 28 15.72 9.99 -4.71
C SER A 28 14.29 10.40 -4.38
N ASN A 29 13.59 9.60 -3.58
CA ASN A 29 12.28 9.91 -3.05
C ASN A 29 12.34 10.57 -1.65
N ARG A 30 13.48 11.18 -1.31
CA ARG A 30 13.69 11.86 -0.02
C ARG A 30 12.61 12.90 0.28
N VAL A 31 12.10 13.56 -0.75
CA VAL A 31 11.03 14.55 -0.62
C VAL A 31 9.76 13.94 -0.02
N ILE A 32 9.46 12.66 -0.32
CA ILE A 32 8.34 11.94 0.31
C ILE A 32 8.56 11.86 1.83
N GLY A 33 9.77 11.50 2.26
CA GLY A 33 10.13 11.49 3.68
C GLY A 33 9.96 12.86 4.33
N GLU A 34 10.46 13.93 3.68
CA GLU A 34 10.34 15.31 4.16
C GLU A 34 8.88 15.78 4.27
N ILE A 35 8.00 15.32 3.36
CA ILE A 35 6.56 15.59 3.45
C ILE A 35 5.97 14.92 4.69
N ILE A 36 6.28 13.64 4.91
CA ILE A 36 5.80 12.90 6.10
C ILE A 36 6.28 13.58 7.37
N GLU A 37 7.57 13.90 7.49
CA GLU A 37 8.13 14.56 8.67
C GLU A 37 7.51 15.95 8.92
N ARG A 38 7.21 16.71 7.87
CA ARG A 38 6.58 18.03 7.98
C ARG A 38 5.16 17.96 8.53
N HIS A 39 4.39 16.94 8.16
CA HIS A 39 2.97 16.84 8.54
C HIS A 39 2.73 16.04 9.82
N ILE A 40 3.56 15.04 10.08
CA ILE A 40 3.36 14.11 11.19
C ILE A 40 4.47 14.29 12.25
N GLY A 41 5.62 14.81 11.86
CA GLY A 41 6.81 14.92 12.71
C GLY A 41 7.76 13.75 12.54
N ASP A 42 8.89 13.79 13.23
CA ASP A 42 9.85 12.69 13.34
C ASP A 42 9.32 11.66 14.35
N VAL A 43 8.53 10.71 13.85
CA VAL A 43 7.85 9.68 14.65
C VAL A 43 8.23 8.29 14.20
N ASN A 44 8.10 7.30 15.09
CA ASN A 44 8.31 5.90 14.77
C ASN A 44 6.98 5.20 14.46
N ILE A 45 7.03 4.11 13.72
CA ILE A 45 5.87 3.31 13.33
C ILE A 45 5.11 2.80 14.57
N GLU A 46 5.85 2.35 15.58
CA GLU A 46 5.30 1.83 16.84
C GLU A 46 4.60 2.87 17.71
N ASP A 47 4.84 4.17 17.46
CA ASP A 47 4.21 5.28 18.18
C ASP A 47 2.83 5.64 17.61
N ALA A 48 2.43 5.00 16.50
CA ALA A 48 1.12 5.25 15.88
C ALA A 48 -0.03 4.81 16.80
N ASN A 49 -1.07 5.66 16.90
CA ASN A 49 -2.28 5.37 17.68
C ASN A 49 -3.02 4.12 17.23
N THR A 50 -2.90 3.78 15.95
CA THR A 50 -3.45 2.55 15.35
C THR A 50 -2.27 1.67 14.92
N PRO A 51 -2.28 0.37 15.25
CA PRO A 51 -1.21 -0.53 14.82
C PRO A 51 -0.95 -0.43 13.32
N LEU A 52 0.29 -0.16 12.95
CA LEU A 52 0.72 0.08 11.58
C LEU A 52 1.80 -0.92 11.16
N ALA A 53 1.73 -1.38 9.93
CA ALA A 53 2.77 -2.17 9.29
C ALA A 53 2.99 -1.67 7.86
N ILE A 54 4.24 -1.56 7.45
CA ILE A 54 4.63 -1.11 6.12
C ILE A 54 5.42 -2.25 5.46
N VAL A 55 5.08 -2.58 4.22
CA VAL A 55 5.75 -3.66 3.48
C VAL A 55 6.77 -3.08 2.52
N ALA A 56 7.95 -3.67 2.53
CA ALA A 56 9.03 -3.39 1.58
C ALA A 56 9.63 -4.71 1.08
N THR A 57 10.44 -4.64 0.04
CA THR A 57 11.14 -5.78 -0.54
C THR A 57 12.65 -5.63 -0.33
N ASP A 58 13.32 -6.64 0.23
CA ASP A 58 14.78 -6.70 0.20
C ASP A 58 15.22 -7.07 -1.22
N ILE A 59 15.83 -6.11 -1.92
CA ILE A 59 16.20 -6.30 -3.35
C ILE A 59 17.35 -7.30 -3.53
N HIS A 60 18.06 -7.64 -2.48
CA HIS A 60 19.18 -8.58 -2.55
C HIS A 60 18.72 -10.05 -2.67
N ASN A 61 17.64 -10.41 -1.95
CA ASN A 61 17.20 -11.80 -1.85
C ASN A 61 15.71 -12.02 -2.18
N GLY A 62 14.95 -10.92 -2.40
CA GLY A 62 13.52 -10.98 -2.69
C GLY A 62 12.63 -11.19 -1.46
N ASP A 63 13.18 -11.10 -0.24
CA ASP A 63 12.41 -11.27 0.98
C ASP A 63 11.41 -10.13 1.17
N LYS A 64 10.20 -10.49 1.61
CA LYS A 64 9.23 -9.54 2.11
C LYS A 64 9.63 -9.06 3.49
N ILE A 65 9.80 -7.76 3.65
CA ILE A 65 10.14 -7.09 4.91
C ILE A 65 8.91 -6.35 5.43
N ILE A 66 8.45 -6.71 6.63
CA ILE A 66 7.34 -6.05 7.31
C ILE A 66 7.92 -5.13 8.37
N LEU A 67 7.89 -3.83 8.10
CA LEU A 67 8.37 -2.79 8.99
C LEU A 67 7.25 -2.42 9.98
N ARG A 68 7.47 -2.66 11.26
CA ARG A 68 6.53 -2.37 12.36
C ARG A 68 7.14 -1.46 13.41
N LYS A 69 8.41 -1.11 13.23
CA LYS A 69 9.21 -0.27 14.13
C LYS A 69 10.18 0.57 13.35
N GLY A 70 10.65 1.63 13.99
CA GLY A 70 11.62 2.57 13.46
C GLY A 70 10.95 3.75 12.77
N ASN A 71 11.77 4.63 12.21
CA ASN A 71 11.33 5.91 11.65
C ASN A 71 10.29 5.73 10.52
N LEU A 72 9.13 6.35 10.68
CA LEU A 72 7.99 6.24 9.76
C LEU A 72 8.33 6.76 8.35
N ALA A 73 8.96 7.94 8.28
CA ALA A 73 9.29 8.55 6.99
C ALA A 73 10.25 7.67 6.18
N THR A 74 11.27 7.11 6.84
CA THR A 74 12.23 6.18 6.22
C THR A 74 11.54 4.91 5.72
N ALA A 75 10.60 4.36 6.50
CA ALA A 75 9.86 3.16 6.10
C ALA A 75 8.94 3.43 4.90
N VAL A 76 8.25 4.59 4.87
CA VAL A 76 7.43 4.99 3.71
C VAL A 76 8.30 5.20 2.47
N MET A 77 9.46 5.85 2.62
CA MET A 77 10.42 5.97 1.51
C MET A 77 10.84 4.60 0.97
N ALA A 78 11.15 3.64 1.84
CA ALA A 78 11.52 2.29 1.43
C ALA A 78 10.38 1.62 0.67
N SER A 79 9.16 1.68 1.21
CA SER A 79 7.96 1.07 0.62
C SER A 79 7.50 1.70 -0.69
N SER A 80 7.95 2.91 -1.00
CA SER A 80 7.65 3.64 -2.24
C SER A 80 8.85 3.76 -3.20
N SER A 81 9.94 3.05 -2.94
CA SER A 81 11.14 3.08 -3.78
C SER A 81 11.00 2.14 -4.97
N ILE A 82 10.38 2.61 -6.07
CA ILE A 82 10.19 1.84 -7.30
C ILE A 82 11.56 1.45 -7.87
N PRO A 83 11.82 0.14 -8.08
CA PRO A 83 13.09 -0.34 -8.60
C PRO A 83 13.45 0.24 -9.97
N GLY A 84 14.71 0.65 -10.13
CA GLY A 84 15.18 1.27 -11.38
C GLY A 84 14.82 2.75 -11.53
N ILE A 85 13.85 3.27 -10.80
CA ILE A 85 13.49 4.70 -10.76
C ILE A 85 14.13 5.35 -9.53
N PHE A 86 13.78 4.87 -8.34
CA PHE A 86 14.31 5.40 -7.09
C PHE A 86 15.50 4.57 -6.56
N THR A 87 16.39 5.25 -5.86
CA THR A 87 17.49 4.59 -5.13
C THR A 87 16.90 3.79 -3.97
N PRO A 88 17.28 2.51 -3.79
CA PRO A 88 16.87 1.71 -2.64
C PRO A 88 17.21 2.40 -1.31
N VAL A 89 16.34 2.27 -0.32
CA VAL A 89 16.54 2.80 1.03
C VAL A 89 17.23 1.73 1.89
N GLU A 90 18.26 2.12 2.63
CA GLU A 90 18.96 1.20 3.52
C GLU A 90 18.36 1.27 4.92
N ILE A 91 17.86 0.11 5.41
CA ILE A 91 17.35 -0.07 6.78
C ILE A 91 17.99 -1.36 7.33
N ASP A 92 18.64 -1.27 8.47
CA ASP A 92 19.29 -2.39 9.17
C ASP A 92 20.25 -3.20 8.27
N GLY A 93 21.02 -2.52 7.41
CA GLY A 93 21.96 -3.12 6.48
C GLY A 93 21.32 -3.81 5.27
N ARG A 94 20.01 -3.70 5.08
CA ARG A 94 19.25 -4.21 3.94
C ARG A 94 18.94 -3.09 2.96
N LYS A 95 19.00 -3.37 1.67
CA LYS A 95 18.57 -2.44 0.62
C LYS A 95 17.14 -2.74 0.25
N LEU A 96 16.24 -1.87 0.69
CA LEU A 96 14.81 -2.03 0.54
C LEU A 96 14.27 -1.20 -0.63
N VAL A 97 13.34 -1.81 -1.37
CA VAL A 97 12.59 -1.20 -2.46
C VAL A 97 11.09 -1.42 -2.22
N ASP A 98 10.27 -0.92 -3.13
CA ASP A 98 8.81 -0.97 -3.05
C ASP A 98 8.28 -2.36 -2.71
N GLY A 99 7.32 -2.39 -1.79
CA GLY A 99 6.66 -3.61 -1.34
C GLY A 99 5.77 -4.26 -2.41
N PHE A 100 5.41 -3.53 -3.47
CA PHE A 100 4.54 -4.04 -4.52
C PHE A 100 5.08 -5.30 -5.20
N LEU A 101 6.42 -5.49 -5.23
CA LEU A 101 7.05 -6.68 -5.81
C LEU A 101 6.67 -7.98 -5.11
N VAL A 102 6.44 -7.92 -3.79
CA VAL A 102 6.18 -9.12 -2.96
C VAL A 102 4.75 -9.17 -2.44
N GLU A 103 4.14 -8.03 -2.16
CA GLU A 103 2.76 -7.95 -1.68
C GLU A 103 2.14 -6.57 -1.93
N ASN A 104 1.62 -6.35 -3.14
CA ASN A 104 1.05 -5.07 -3.57
C ASN A 104 -0.16 -4.64 -2.71
N VAL A 105 -1.01 -5.59 -2.31
CA VAL A 105 -2.08 -5.36 -1.33
C VAL A 105 -1.69 -6.10 -0.05
N PRO A 106 -1.18 -5.41 0.99
CA PRO A 106 -0.54 -6.04 2.15
C PRO A 106 -1.55 -6.68 3.12
N VAL A 107 -2.01 -7.88 2.79
CA VAL A 107 -2.97 -8.69 3.55
C VAL A 107 -2.29 -9.43 4.70
N SER A 108 -1.11 -10.00 4.42
CA SER A 108 -0.43 -10.88 5.38
C SER A 108 -0.05 -10.18 6.69
N PRO A 109 0.40 -8.90 6.70
CA PRO A 109 0.66 -8.19 7.95
C PRO A 109 -0.58 -8.06 8.83
N LEU A 110 -1.76 -7.82 8.24
CA LEU A 110 -3.01 -7.70 8.97
C LEU A 110 -3.44 -9.04 9.58
N GLN A 111 -3.23 -10.15 8.85
CA GLN A 111 -3.48 -11.50 9.38
C GLN A 111 -2.59 -11.80 10.59
N GLU A 112 -1.28 -11.48 10.50
CA GLU A 112 -0.34 -11.64 11.61
C GLU A 112 -0.66 -10.75 12.80
N MET A 113 -1.25 -9.57 12.57
CA MET A 113 -1.72 -8.65 13.61
C MET A 113 -3.06 -9.09 14.21
N GLY A 114 -3.69 -10.15 13.69
CA GLY A 114 -4.91 -10.73 14.22
C GLY A 114 -6.19 -9.99 13.81
N ALA A 115 -6.19 -9.33 12.64
CA ALA A 115 -7.38 -8.66 12.13
C ALA A 115 -8.51 -9.65 11.87
N ASP A 116 -9.70 -9.38 12.42
CA ASP A 116 -10.91 -10.20 12.23
C ASP A 116 -11.57 -9.96 10.86
N VAL A 117 -11.44 -8.75 10.33
CA VAL A 117 -11.95 -8.34 9.02
C VAL A 117 -10.86 -7.57 8.29
N ILE A 118 -10.58 -7.98 7.07
CA ILE A 118 -9.55 -7.38 6.21
C ILE A 118 -10.23 -6.71 5.02
N LEU A 119 -10.05 -5.39 4.94
CA LEU A 119 -10.40 -4.59 3.78
C LEU A 119 -9.15 -4.38 2.93
N GLY A 120 -9.22 -4.75 1.66
CA GLY A 120 -8.18 -4.46 0.68
C GLY A 120 -8.60 -3.30 -0.22
N VAL A 121 -7.66 -2.43 -0.57
CA VAL A 121 -7.81 -1.45 -1.64
C VAL A 121 -6.80 -1.79 -2.73
N SER A 122 -7.29 -2.07 -3.94
CA SER A 122 -6.44 -2.39 -5.09
C SER A 122 -6.64 -1.39 -6.21
N LEU A 123 -5.57 -0.79 -6.66
CA LEU A 123 -5.57 0.16 -7.78
C LEU A 123 -5.31 -0.51 -9.12
N SER A 124 -4.85 -1.77 -9.12
CA SER A 124 -4.39 -2.51 -10.32
C SER A 124 -5.41 -3.50 -10.89
N THR A 125 -6.44 -3.89 -10.12
CA THR A 125 -7.30 -5.03 -10.48
C THR A 125 -8.18 -4.81 -11.73
N LEU A 126 -8.40 -3.57 -12.16
CA LEU A 126 -9.18 -3.18 -13.34
C LEU A 126 -8.34 -2.46 -14.39
N ARG A 127 -7.02 -2.48 -14.25
CA ARG A 127 -6.13 -1.74 -15.15
C ARG A 127 -5.92 -2.50 -16.45
N GLU A 128 -6.10 -1.81 -17.57
CA GLU A 128 -5.65 -2.29 -18.87
C GLU A 128 -4.18 -1.93 -19.06
N TYR A 129 -3.36 -2.89 -19.52
CA TYR A 129 -1.97 -2.62 -19.86
C TYR A 129 -1.92 -1.75 -21.10
N ARG A 130 -1.27 -0.61 -21.00
CA ARG A 130 -1.08 0.27 -22.15
C ARG A 130 0.04 -0.23 -23.07
N GLU A 131 -0.06 0.13 -24.33
CA GLU A 131 1.07 -0.08 -25.25
C GLU A 131 2.28 0.73 -24.76
N PRO A 132 3.42 0.06 -24.48
CA PRO A 132 4.55 0.74 -23.86
C PRO A 132 5.25 1.68 -24.84
N SER A 133 5.43 2.93 -24.46
CA SER A 133 6.07 3.97 -25.27
C SER A 133 7.59 4.05 -25.15
N GLY A 134 8.21 3.14 -24.35
CA GLY A 134 9.67 3.13 -24.14
C GLY A 134 10.12 2.05 -23.17
N MET A 135 11.43 1.92 -23.00
CA MET A 135 12.04 0.86 -22.18
C MET A 135 11.53 0.84 -20.74
N ILE A 136 11.37 2.01 -20.11
CA ILE A 136 10.86 2.11 -18.73
C ILE A 136 9.43 1.57 -18.66
N ASN A 137 8.57 1.94 -19.60
CA ASN A 137 7.18 1.47 -19.62
C ASN A 137 7.11 -0.04 -19.91
N ILE A 138 8.01 -0.59 -20.75
CA ILE A 138 8.12 -2.04 -20.96
C ILE A 138 8.49 -2.76 -19.67
N LEU A 139 9.48 -2.25 -18.93
CA LEU A 139 9.88 -2.84 -17.66
C LEU A 139 8.77 -2.74 -16.61
N MET A 140 8.10 -1.60 -16.52
CA MET A 140 6.99 -1.40 -15.58
C MET A 140 5.83 -2.35 -15.90
N ASN A 141 5.41 -2.45 -17.17
CA ASN A 141 4.38 -3.40 -17.57
C ASN A 141 4.79 -4.86 -17.24
N ALA A 142 6.05 -5.23 -17.48
CA ALA A 142 6.55 -6.56 -17.17
C ALA A 142 6.50 -6.86 -15.66
N PHE A 143 6.85 -5.89 -14.81
CA PHE A 143 6.71 -6.02 -13.36
C PHE A 143 5.24 -6.11 -12.94
N GLU A 144 4.38 -5.26 -13.48
CA GLU A 144 2.94 -5.27 -13.17
C GLU A 144 2.31 -6.62 -13.56
N ILE A 145 2.60 -7.15 -14.73
CA ILE A 145 2.12 -8.48 -15.17
C ILE A 145 2.56 -9.58 -14.19
N ALA A 146 3.82 -9.56 -13.77
CA ALA A 146 4.35 -10.56 -12.84
C ALA A 146 3.72 -10.46 -11.44
N VAL A 147 3.42 -9.24 -10.99
CA VAL A 147 2.81 -8.95 -9.69
C VAL A 147 1.33 -9.26 -9.67
N ASP A 148 0.59 -8.99 -10.75
CA ASP A 148 -0.87 -9.16 -10.81
C ASP A 148 -1.33 -10.59 -10.54
N GLU A 149 -0.56 -11.60 -10.97
CA GLU A 149 -0.88 -12.99 -10.67
C GLU A 149 -0.73 -13.31 -9.18
N ASN A 150 0.29 -12.75 -8.53
CA ASN A 150 0.45 -12.87 -7.07
C ASN A 150 -0.67 -12.14 -6.32
N VAL A 151 -1.05 -10.95 -6.78
CA VAL A 151 -2.15 -10.17 -6.19
C VAL A 151 -3.44 -10.96 -6.22
N ARG A 152 -3.81 -11.60 -7.34
CA ARG A 152 -5.03 -12.43 -7.46
C ARG A 152 -5.09 -13.55 -6.43
N MET A 153 -3.95 -14.15 -6.09
CA MET A 153 -3.90 -15.18 -5.05
C MET A 153 -4.09 -14.61 -3.65
N LEU A 154 -3.47 -13.47 -3.36
CA LEU A 154 -3.56 -12.80 -2.06
C LEU A 154 -4.96 -12.24 -1.77
N LEU A 155 -5.63 -11.71 -2.79
CA LEU A 155 -6.96 -11.14 -2.68
C LEU A 155 -8.04 -12.16 -2.24
N LYS A 156 -7.79 -13.47 -2.36
CA LYS A 156 -8.68 -14.51 -1.80
C LYS A 156 -8.79 -14.45 -0.28
N ASN A 157 -7.85 -13.81 0.39
CA ASN A 157 -7.82 -13.67 1.83
C ASN A 157 -8.37 -12.32 2.33
N VAL A 158 -8.94 -11.52 1.44
CA VAL A 158 -9.59 -10.23 1.77
C VAL A 158 -11.08 -10.47 1.95
N ASP A 159 -11.65 -9.98 3.04
CA ASP A 159 -13.09 -10.08 3.28
C ASP A 159 -13.90 -9.13 2.38
N LEU A 160 -13.33 -7.96 2.05
CA LEU A 160 -13.91 -6.98 1.13
C LEU A 160 -12.83 -6.25 0.35
N LEU A 161 -12.94 -6.26 -0.97
CA LEU A 161 -12.06 -5.54 -1.88
C LEU A 161 -12.75 -4.28 -2.41
N ILE A 162 -12.05 -3.15 -2.31
CA ILE A 162 -12.43 -1.87 -2.91
C ILE A 162 -11.51 -1.65 -4.11
N THR A 163 -12.08 -1.44 -5.28
CA THR A 163 -11.34 -1.24 -6.53
C THR A 163 -11.87 0.01 -7.21
N PRO A 164 -11.21 1.17 -7.05
CA PRO A 164 -11.57 2.38 -7.78
C PRO A 164 -11.42 2.18 -9.29
N ALA A 165 -12.32 2.76 -10.08
CA ALA A 165 -12.28 2.73 -11.52
C ALA A 165 -11.36 3.83 -12.05
N LEU A 166 -10.05 3.62 -11.98
CA LEU A 166 -9.06 4.63 -12.34
C LEU A 166 -8.85 4.78 -13.85
N GLY A 167 -9.49 3.92 -14.66
CA GLY A 167 -9.42 3.97 -16.11
C GLY A 167 -7.98 3.92 -16.64
N ASP A 168 -7.71 4.81 -17.60
CA ASP A 168 -6.41 4.91 -18.28
C ASP A 168 -5.43 5.88 -17.62
N ILE A 169 -5.53 6.14 -16.33
CA ILE A 169 -4.58 7.05 -15.66
C ILE A 169 -3.22 6.36 -15.57
N ALA A 170 -2.27 6.84 -16.37
CA ALA A 170 -0.89 6.38 -16.33
C ALA A 170 -0.11 7.11 -15.23
N ILE A 171 1.03 6.49 -14.85
CA ILE A 171 1.97 7.07 -13.87
C ILE A 171 2.51 8.44 -14.34
N ASP A 172 2.61 8.63 -15.66
CA ASP A 172 3.13 9.83 -16.33
C ASP A 172 2.03 10.84 -16.76
N ASP A 173 0.76 10.52 -16.52
CA ASP A 173 -0.33 11.46 -16.78
C ASP A 173 -0.31 12.63 -15.78
N GLU A 174 -0.86 13.75 -16.21
CA GLU A 174 -1.10 14.89 -15.32
C GLU A 174 -2.00 14.45 -14.15
N ILE A 175 -1.49 14.62 -12.93
CA ILE A 175 -2.20 14.21 -11.71
C ILE A 175 -3.53 14.98 -11.63
N ARG A 176 -4.63 14.25 -11.56
CA ARG A 176 -5.99 14.79 -11.36
C ARG A 176 -6.52 14.41 -9.98
N PRO A 177 -6.06 15.07 -8.92
CA PRO A 177 -6.34 14.66 -7.53
C PRO A 177 -7.84 14.54 -7.24
N GLN A 178 -8.64 15.47 -7.77
CA GLN A 178 -10.10 15.46 -7.57
C GLN A 178 -10.74 14.21 -8.18
N ALA A 179 -10.41 13.88 -9.42
CA ALA A 179 -10.96 12.71 -10.09
C ALA A 179 -10.58 11.42 -9.38
N LEU A 180 -9.32 11.29 -8.95
CA LEU A 180 -8.84 10.14 -8.18
C LEU A 180 -9.55 10.01 -6.83
N PHE A 181 -9.76 11.12 -6.15
CA PHE A 181 -10.50 11.16 -4.90
C PHE A 181 -11.96 10.72 -5.10
N ASP A 182 -12.63 11.28 -6.10
CA ASP A 182 -14.04 10.99 -6.38
C ASP A 182 -14.26 9.52 -6.74
N GLU A 183 -13.37 8.92 -7.55
CA GLU A 183 -13.42 7.50 -7.89
C GLU A 183 -13.16 6.61 -6.66
N GLY A 184 -12.18 6.94 -5.83
CA GLY A 184 -11.91 6.23 -4.59
C GLY A 184 -13.09 6.30 -3.62
N TYR A 185 -13.69 7.48 -3.48
CA TYR A 185 -14.85 7.69 -2.64
C TYR A 185 -16.08 6.92 -3.13
N ALA A 186 -16.37 6.97 -4.43
CA ALA A 186 -17.49 6.25 -5.04
C ALA A 186 -17.34 4.72 -4.85
N ALA A 187 -16.14 4.19 -5.14
CA ALA A 187 -15.86 2.77 -4.95
C ALA A 187 -16.04 2.31 -3.49
N ALA A 188 -15.63 3.14 -2.53
CA ALA A 188 -15.83 2.86 -1.11
C ALA A 188 -17.32 2.91 -0.72
N GLN A 189 -18.06 3.92 -1.18
CA GLN A 189 -19.49 4.10 -0.92
C GLN A 189 -20.32 2.91 -1.38
N GLU A 190 -20.05 2.35 -2.55
CA GLU A 190 -20.72 1.16 -3.07
C GLU A 190 -20.56 -0.05 -2.14
N LYS A 191 -19.47 -0.12 -1.38
CA LYS A 191 -19.14 -1.26 -0.51
C LYS A 191 -19.65 -1.13 0.93
N ILE A 192 -20.14 0.03 1.36
CA ILE A 192 -20.56 0.29 2.75
C ILE A 192 -21.61 -0.70 3.25
N THR A 193 -22.62 -1.00 2.43
CA THR A 193 -23.68 -1.94 2.82
C THR A 193 -23.13 -3.36 3.04
N VAL A 194 -22.28 -3.81 2.11
CA VAL A 194 -21.64 -5.13 2.19
C VAL A 194 -20.70 -5.20 3.40
N LEU A 195 -19.92 -4.14 3.64
CA LEU A 195 -19.05 -4.04 4.83
C LEU A 195 -19.87 -4.18 6.12
N SER A 196 -20.97 -3.45 6.22
CA SER A 196 -21.85 -3.51 7.40
C SER A 196 -22.39 -4.91 7.66
N GLU A 197 -22.72 -5.66 6.61
CA GLU A 197 -23.14 -7.05 6.70
C GLU A 197 -22.02 -7.99 7.16
N ILE A 198 -20.79 -7.81 6.62
CA ILE A 198 -19.61 -8.59 7.00
C ILE A 198 -19.33 -8.41 8.50
N LEU A 199 -19.27 -7.15 8.95
CA LEU A 199 -19.01 -6.80 10.35
C LEU A 199 -20.06 -7.44 11.27
N ARG A 200 -21.36 -7.32 10.95
CA ARG A 200 -22.44 -7.91 11.72
C ARG A 200 -22.39 -9.45 11.79
N LYS A 201 -21.97 -10.10 10.70
CA LYS A 201 -21.79 -11.57 10.68
C LYS A 201 -20.62 -12.00 11.56
N LYS A 202 -19.49 -11.28 11.50
CA LYS A 202 -18.30 -11.56 12.32
C LYS A 202 -18.58 -11.34 13.80
N GLU A 203 -19.23 -10.23 14.16
CA GLU A 203 -19.65 -9.95 15.55
C GLU A 203 -20.53 -11.07 16.13
N LYS A 204 -21.54 -11.52 15.39
CA LYS A 204 -22.38 -12.65 15.81
C LYS A 204 -21.58 -13.94 16.01
N LYS A 205 -20.57 -14.19 15.18
CA LYS A 205 -19.71 -15.37 15.29
C LYS A 205 -18.81 -15.27 16.52
N LEU A 206 -18.21 -14.12 16.79
CA LEU A 206 -17.38 -13.85 17.96
C LEU A 206 -18.19 -14.01 19.25
N ASN A 207 -19.38 -13.42 19.33
CA ASN A 207 -20.28 -13.56 20.48
C ASN A 207 -20.71 -15.01 20.70
N ARG A 208 -21.03 -15.77 19.64
CA ARG A 208 -21.33 -17.20 19.76
C ARG A 208 -20.14 -18.01 20.26
N GLY A 209 -18.93 -17.71 19.77
CA GLY A 209 -17.69 -18.37 20.23
C GLY A 209 -17.39 -18.09 21.70
N PHE A 210 -17.60 -16.86 22.15
CA PHE A 210 -17.48 -16.47 23.56
C PHE A 210 -18.42 -17.23 24.45
N TRP A 211 -19.71 -17.26 24.12
CA TRP A 211 -20.71 -18.00 24.90
C TRP A 211 -20.47 -19.51 24.89
N HIS A 212 -20.01 -20.07 23.77
CA HIS A 212 -19.69 -21.50 23.70
C HIS A 212 -18.50 -21.86 24.60
N LYS A 213 -17.42 -21.06 24.59
CA LYS A 213 -16.29 -21.24 25.49
C LYS A 213 -16.70 -21.09 26.97
N LEU A 214 -17.51 -20.09 27.27
CA LEU A 214 -18.01 -19.86 28.62
C LEU A 214 -18.83 -21.07 29.12
N LEU A 215 -19.73 -21.62 28.30
CA LEU A 215 -20.52 -22.80 28.65
C LEU A 215 -19.69 -24.06 28.85
N LEU A 216 -18.57 -24.20 28.16
CA LEU A 216 -17.65 -25.33 28.35
C LEU A 216 -16.80 -25.20 29.61
N SER A 217 -16.57 -23.99 30.13
CA SER A 217 -15.82 -23.75 31.36
C SER A 217 -16.62 -24.03 32.63
N PHE A 218 -17.95 -24.25 32.52
CA PHE A 218 -18.83 -24.61 33.61
C PHE A 218 -19.18 -26.12 33.65
N LYS A 219 -18.53 -26.94 32.81
CA LYS A 219 -18.57 -28.41 32.89
C LYS A 219 -17.26 -28.95 33.45
#